data_ffe956a8aa0a1a8d6a6927dde46413e5
#
_entry.id   ffe956a8aa0a1a8d6a6927dde46413e5
#
_cell.length_a   1.000
_cell.length_b   1.000
_cell.length_c   1.000
_cell.angle_alpha   90.00
_cell.angle_beta   90.00
_cell.angle_gamma   90.00
#
_symmetry.space_group_name_H-M   'P 1'
#
loop_
_entity.id
_entity.type
_entity.pdbx_description
1 polymer ?
#
loop_
_entity_poly.entity_id
_entity_poly.type
_entity_poly.pdbx_seq_one_letter_code
_entity_poly.pdbx_strand_id
1 'polypeptide(L)'
;MKNKFIQKISLGAALLLLTSNTTFAQAPEQSYTPTPENMKARQEFQDNKFGIFLHWGIYSMTAQGEWYMTTHNIHRDEYAKLASGFYPSRFNAAEWVSAIKASGAKYICITSRHHDSFSMFDTKESDFDIVDATPFKRDVLKELADECHKQGIKLHFYYSHLDWRRDDYPEGGSTGRGTGRPKGHGDWKSYYKFMNNQLTELLTNYGPVGAIWFDGVWDQPKDFDWQLEEQYALIHKLQPACLVGNNHHRTPYAGEDIQMFERDLPGENKAGLSGQSVSSLPLETCETMNGLWGYKIEDQNYKSPKALIHYLVKAAGKNANLLMNIGPQPNGELPATAVDRLKKVGEWMDQYGETIYGTRGGDVAPHPWGVSTRKGDRLFIHVLDLKDNTLYIPLKAKVKKAMQFTDKASLSFKQDKDGILLKLPKVPDDIDYVIELIIK
;
A
#
# COMPACT_ATOMS: atom_id res chain seq x y z
N MET A 1 -79.52 46.30 14.39
CA MET A 1 -79.57 45.91 15.81
C MET A 1 -78.25 45.15 16.14
N LYS A 2 -77.57 45.60 17.18
CA LYS A 2 -76.42 45.01 17.90
C LYS A 2 -75.08 45.10 17.23
N ASN A 3 -74.33 46.13 17.63
CA ASN A 3 -72.91 46.30 17.69
C ASN A 3 -72.22 45.15 18.49
N LYS A 4 -71.10 44.70 18.06
CA LYS A 4 -70.10 44.12 18.94
C LYS A 4 -68.73 44.67 18.61
N PHE A 5 -68.12 45.32 19.59
CA PHE A 5 -66.74 45.75 19.69
C PHE A 5 -65.77 44.54 19.58
N ILE A 6 -64.69 44.70 18.82
CA ILE A 6 -63.55 43.82 18.86
C ILE A 6 -62.40 44.65 19.39
N GLN A 7 -61.92 44.27 20.59
CA GLN A 7 -60.70 44.75 21.20
C GLN A 7 -59.50 44.10 20.47
N LYS A 8 -58.55 44.93 20.06
CA LYS A 8 -57.27 44.51 19.59
C LYS A 8 -56.35 44.19 20.79
N ILE A 9 -55.99 42.96 20.98
CA ILE A 9 -54.88 42.52 21.88
C ILE A 9 -53.62 42.41 21.05
N SER A 10 -52.66 43.29 21.36
CA SER A 10 -51.30 43.21 20.80
C SER A 10 -50.53 42.18 21.59
N LEU A 11 -50.21 41.05 20.96
CA LEU A 11 -49.27 40.07 21.52
C LEU A 11 -47.87 40.36 20.92
N GLY A 12 -46.97 40.90 21.75
CA GLY A 12 -45.56 41.03 21.43
C GLY A 12 -44.89 39.65 21.54
N ALA A 13 -44.51 39.07 20.41
CA ALA A 13 -43.70 37.90 20.36
C ALA A 13 -42.22 38.29 20.51
N ALA A 14 -41.63 38.05 21.69
CA ALA A 14 -40.20 38.12 21.90
C ALA A 14 -39.55 36.87 21.25
N LEU A 15 -38.85 37.07 20.14
CA LEU A 15 -38.08 36.03 19.48
C LEU A 15 -36.77 35.82 20.26
N LEU A 16 -36.70 34.78 21.12
CA LEU A 16 -35.48 34.30 21.72
C LEU A 16 -34.68 33.55 20.63
N LEU A 17 -33.66 34.22 20.09
CA LEU A 17 -32.62 33.58 19.28
C LEU A 17 -31.73 32.72 20.21
N LEU A 18 -32.04 31.42 20.29
CA LEU A 18 -31.14 30.41 20.82
C LEU A 18 -30.00 30.20 19.78
N THR A 19 -28.88 30.90 19.98
CA THR A 19 -27.63 30.55 19.29
C THR A 19 -27.12 29.23 19.88
N SER A 20 -27.41 28.13 19.20
CA SER A 20 -26.76 26.87 19.47
C SER A 20 -25.30 27.00 19.05
N ASN A 21 -24.42 27.25 20.02
CA ASN A 21 -22.97 27.03 19.84
C ASN A 21 -22.75 25.53 19.63
N THR A 22 -22.76 25.10 18.39
CA THR A 22 -22.13 23.81 18.01
C THR A 22 -20.62 23.99 18.17
N THR A 23 -20.12 23.64 19.32
CA THR A 23 -18.69 23.33 19.47
C THR A 23 -18.41 22.18 18.53
N PHE A 24 -17.81 22.48 17.37
CA PHE A 24 -17.10 21.48 16.61
C PHE A 24 -16.03 20.94 17.56
N ALA A 25 -16.14 19.66 17.93
CA ALA A 25 -15.06 18.96 18.58
C ALA A 25 -13.84 19.11 17.66
N GLN A 26 -12.83 19.84 18.11
CA GLN A 26 -11.53 19.88 17.46
C GLN A 26 -11.08 18.43 17.36
N ALA A 27 -10.72 18.00 16.15
CA ALA A 27 -10.04 16.72 15.98
C ALA A 27 -8.86 16.70 16.97
N PRO A 28 -8.59 15.57 17.64
CA PRO A 28 -7.50 15.50 18.59
C PRO A 28 -6.23 16.00 17.89
N GLU A 29 -5.57 16.96 18.53
CA GLU A 29 -4.29 17.52 18.08
C GLU A 29 -3.36 16.32 17.86
N GLN A 30 -2.75 16.20 16.68
CA GLN A 30 -1.83 15.09 16.39
C GLN A 30 -0.71 15.10 17.43
N SER A 31 -0.71 14.15 18.34
CA SER A 31 0.29 14.03 19.40
C SER A 31 1.68 13.67 18.85
N TYR A 32 1.75 13.16 17.60
CA TYR A 32 2.98 12.73 16.95
C TYR A 32 3.59 13.84 16.08
N THR A 33 4.86 14.15 16.37
CA THR A 33 5.71 15.01 15.51
C THR A 33 6.82 14.16 14.91
N PRO A 34 6.89 14.02 13.57
CA PRO A 34 7.94 13.26 12.91
C PRO A 34 9.34 13.82 13.21
N THR A 35 10.31 12.94 13.46
CA THR A 35 11.72 13.34 13.60
C THR A 35 12.31 13.71 12.24
N PRO A 36 13.48 14.42 12.19
CA PRO A 36 14.18 14.68 10.94
C PRO A 36 14.51 13.41 10.16
N GLU A 37 14.85 12.32 10.84
CA GLU A 37 15.13 11.01 10.23
C GLU A 37 13.87 10.43 9.59
N ASN A 38 12.72 10.52 10.28
CA ASN A 38 11.43 10.08 9.74
C ASN A 38 11.02 10.90 8.52
N MET A 39 11.14 12.22 8.59
CA MET A 39 10.84 13.12 7.47
C MET A 39 11.70 12.81 6.23
N LYS A 40 12.99 12.50 6.44
CA LYS A 40 13.89 12.06 5.37
C LYS A 40 13.42 10.71 4.79
N ALA A 41 13.06 9.75 5.64
CA ALA A 41 12.55 8.46 5.19
C ALA A 41 11.24 8.59 4.39
N ARG A 42 10.30 9.45 4.81
CA ARG A 42 9.07 9.78 4.05
C ARG A 42 9.41 10.33 2.66
N GLN A 43 10.41 11.24 2.57
CA GLN A 43 10.85 11.79 1.29
C GLN A 43 11.45 10.70 0.39
N GLU A 44 12.36 9.86 0.93
CA GLU A 44 12.97 8.75 0.20
C GLU A 44 11.90 7.75 -0.27
N PHE A 45 10.90 7.45 0.56
CA PHE A 45 9.80 6.58 0.20
C PHE A 45 9.00 7.16 -0.99
N GLN A 46 8.64 8.45 -0.94
CA GLN A 46 7.96 9.11 -2.05
C GLN A 46 8.78 9.11 -3.34
N ASP A 47 10.12 9.17 -3.25
CA ASP A 47 11.02 9.17 -4.40
C ASP A 47 11.18 7.77 -5.00
N ASN A 48 11.03 6.72 -4.22
CA ASN A 48 11.18 5.33 -4.63
C ASN A 48 10.10 4.83 -5.59
N LYS A 49 8.86 5.26 -5.44
CA LYS A 49 7.70 5.04 -6.32
C LYS A 49 7.28 3.59 -6.57
N PHE A 50 8.17 2.59 -6.48
CA PHE A 50 7.89 1.22 -6.84
C PHE A 50 8.50 0.24 -5.85
N GLY A 51 7.68 -0.67 -5.33
CA GLY A 51 8.06 -1.78 -4.47
C GLY A 51 7.35 -3.08 -4.85
N ILE A 52 7.84 -4.20 -4.32
CA ILE A 52 7.24 -5.52 -4.48
C ILE A 52 6.73 -6.01 -3.14
N PHE A 53 5.47 -6.46 -3.13
CA PHE A 53 4.84 -7.13 -2.01
C PHE A 53 4.99 -8.64 -2.16
N LEU A 54 5.32 -9.33 -1.09
CA LEU A 54 5.43 -10.78 -1.06
C LEU A 54 4.47 -11.33 0.00
N HIS A 55 3.34 -11.88 -0.46
CA HIS A 55 2.43 -12.62 0.42
C HIS A 55 2.88 -14.08 0.46
N TRP A 56 3.70 -14.41 1.45
CA TRP A 56 4.27 -15.74 1.62
C TRP A 56 4.19 -16.21 3.06
N GLY A 57 3.66 -17.39 3.26
CA GLY A 57 3.45 -18.01 4.56
C GLY A 57 3.03 -19.46 4.41
N ILE A 58 2.68 -20.08 5.52
CA ILE A 58 2.19 -21.46 5.57
C ILE A 58 0.94 -21.67 4.66
N TYR A 59 0.14 -20.63 4.44
CA TYR A 59 -1.02 -20.65 3.55
C TYR A 59 -0.64 -20.99 2.10
N SER A 60 0.60 -20.77 1.67
CA SER A 60 1.06 -21.19 0.35
C SER A 60 0.99 -22.70 0.14
N MET A 61 1.07 -23.50 1.23
CA MET A 61 0.99 -24.96 1.19
C MET A 61 -0.34 -25.49 0.64
N THR A 62 -1.43 -24.78 0.90
CA THR A 62 -2.75 -25.14 0.38
C THR A 62 -2.90 -24.82 -1.11
N ALA A 63 -2.05 -23.94 -1.63
CA ALA A 63 -2.13 -23.42 -3.01
C ALA A 63 -3.51 -22.85 -3.38
N GLN A 64 -4.22 -22.27 -2.40
CA GLN A 64 -5.58 -21.73 -2.51
C GLN A 64 -5.70 -20.26 -2.06
N GLY A 65 -4.58 -19.60 -1.83
CA GLY A 65 -4.52 -18.22 -1.34
C GLY A 65 -4.52 -18.11 0.19
N GLU A 66 -4.30 -16.91 0.69
CA GLU A 66 -4.03 -16.60 2.08
C GLU A 66 -5.28 -16.67 2.99
N TRP A 67 -6.47 -16.60 2.41
CA TRP A 67 -7.74 -16.66 3.13
C TRP A 67 -8.32 -18.07 3.27
N TYR A 68 -7.63 -19.10 2.76
CA TYR A 68 -8.16 -20.47 2.70
C TYR A 68 -8.63 -21.02 4.06
N MET A 69 -7.86 -20.76 5.12
CA MET A 69 -8.19 -21.20 6.48
C MET A 69 -9.59 -20.74 6.91
N THR A 70 -9.89 -19.45 6.80
CA THR A 70 -11.17 -18.90 7.27
C THR A 70 -12.31 -19.13 6.29
N THR A 71 -12.07 -19.04 4.98
CA THR A 71 -13.13 -19.25 3.97
C THR A 71 -13.66 -20.67 3.92
N HIS A 72 -12.84 -21.66 4.33
CA HIS A 72 -13.21 -23.09 4.39
C HIS A 72 -13.43 -23.58 5.82
N ASN A 73 -13.41 -22.69 6.82
CA ASN A 73 -13.57 -23.03 8.23
C ASN A 73 -12.65 -24.17 8.68
N ILE A 74 -11.38 -24.12 8.26
CA ILE A 74 -10.38 -25.10 8.66
C ILE A 74 -10.05 -24.88 10.13
N HIS A 75 -10.21 -25.94 10.93
CA HIS A 75 -9.88 -25.87 12.35
C HIS A 75 -8.38 -25.54 12.53
N ARG A 76 -8.07 -24.63 13.42
CA ARG A 76 -6.71 -24.12 13.65
C ARG A 76 -5.66 -25.20 13.91
N ASP A 77 -6.05 -26.31 14.58
CA ASP A 77 -5.14 -27.41 14.88
C ASP A 77 -4.89 -28.28 13.63
N GLU A 78 -5.89 -28.43 12.76
CA GLU A 78 -5.73 -29.11 11.47
C GLU A 78 -4.87 -28.25 10.53
N TYR A 79 -5.13 -26.94 10.50
CA TYR A 79 -4.34 -26.00 9.72
C TYR A 79 -2.87 -25.98 10.15
N ALA A 80 -2.60 -26.02 11.45
CA ALA A 80 -1.25 -26.02 11.99
C ALA A 80 -0.41 -27.23 11.54
N LYS A 81 -1.02 -28.34 11.16
CA LYS A 81 -0.33 -29.52 10.65
C LYS A 81 0.43 -29.23 9.34
N LEU A 82 0.03 -28.20 8.59
CA LEU A 82 0.73 -27.77 7.39
C LEU A 82 2.20 -27.43 7.67
N ALA A 83 2.53 -26.95 8.88
CA ALA A 83 3.89 -26.60 9.26
C ALA A 83 4.84 -27.80 9.17
N SER A 84 4.39 -29.01 9.51
CA SER A 84 5.22 -30.22 9.45
C SER A 84 5.66 -30.60 8.03
N GLY A 85 4.96 -30.09 7.00
CA GLY A 85 5.29 -30.28 5.59
C GLY A 85 5.88 -29.05 4.93
N PHE A 86 5.95 -27.92 5.60
CA PHE A 86 6.47 -26.68 5.02
C PHE A 86 7.99 -26.70 4.97
N TYR A 87 8.51 -27.03 3.80
CA TYR A 87 9.95 -27.14 3.54
C TYR A 87 10.33 -26.44 2.23
N PRO A 88 10.43 -25.11 2.23
CA PRO A 88 10.71 -24.32 1.03
C PRO A 88 12.19 -24.46 0.58
N SER A 89 12.58 -25.66 0.14
CA SER A 89 13.95 -26.04 -0.19
C SER A 89 14.58 -25.23 -1.33
N ARG A 90 13.75 -24.54 -2.11
CA ARG A 90 14.19 -23.69 -3.23
C ARG A 90 14.23 -22.20 -2.90
N PHE A 91 13.95 -21.83 -1.64
CA PHE A 91 14.09 -20.45 -1.22
C PHE A 91 15.53 -19.98 -1.32
N ASN A 92 15.74 -18.90 -2.05
CA ASN A 92 17.02 -18.24 -2.22
C ASN A 92 16.81 -16.72 -2.18
N ALA A 93 17.18 -16.10 -1.05
CA ALA A 93 17.00 -14.67 -0.84
C ALA A 93 17.75 -13.84 -1.88
N ALA A 94 18.97 -14.26 -2.28
CA ALA A 94 19.77 -13.53 -3.27
C ALA A 94 19.08 -13.50 -4.65
N GLU A 95 18.50 -14.61 -5.09
CA GLU A 95 17.76 -14.70 -6.35
C GLU A 95 16.48 -13.83 -6.29
N TRP A 96 15.74 -13.89 -5.18
CA TRP A 96 14.53 -13.06 -5.02
C TRP A 96 14.86 -11.58 -5.08
N VAL A 97 15.84 -11.13 -4.28
CA VAL A 97 16.21 -9.71 -4.24
C VAL A 97 16.77 -9.25 -5.58
N SER A 98 17.57 -10.08 -6.25
CA SER A 98 18.13 -9.74 -7.57
C SER A 98 17.05 -9.60 -8.64
N ALA A 99 16.09 -10.54 -8.71
CA ALA A 99 14.97 -10.48 -9.65
C ALA A 99 14.08 -9.25 -9.40
N ILE A 100 13.79 -8.95 -8.12
CA ILE A 100 13.00 -7.79 -7.73
C ILE A 100 13.74 -6.49 -8.03
N LYS A 101 15.02 -6.39 -7.70
CA LYS A 101 15.85 -5.23 -8.03
C LYS A 101 15.92 -4.97 -9.53
N ALA A 102 16.05 -6.03 -10.33
CA ALA A 102 16.08 -5.95 -11.80
C ALA A 102 14.75 -5.44 -12.39
N SER A 103 13.63 -5.53 -11.66
CA SER A 103 12.36 -4.91 -12.08
C SER A 103 12.33 -3.39 -11.93
N GLY A 104 13.34 -2.80 -11.29
CA GLY A 104 13.37 -1.39 -10.92
C GLY A 104 12.77 -1.09 -9.53
N ALA A 105 12.24 -2.09 -8.82
CA ALA A 105 11.72 -1.88 -7.46
C ALA A 105 12.82 -1.42 -6.50
N LYS A 106 12.46 -0.57 -5.55
CA LYS A 106 13.35 0.05 -4.57
C LYS A 106 13.16 -0.51 -3.17
N TYR A 107 12.07 -1.21 -2.92
CA TYR A 107 11.78 -1.85 -1.64
C TYR A 107 10.98 -3.13 -1.82
N ILE A 108 11.06 -3.98 -0.82
CA ILE A 108 10.29 -5.22 -0.67
C ILE A 108 9.47 -5.09 0.60
N CYS A 109 8.19 -5.41 0.55
CA CYS A 109 7.35 -5.65 1.70
C CYS A 109 7.01 -7.14 1.75
N ILE A 110 7.24 -7.82 2.87
CA ILE A 110 6.94 -9.24 3.03
C ILE A 110 6.08 -9.49 4.25
N THR A 111 5.15 -10.44 4.16
CA THR A 111 4.35 -10.88 5.30
C THR A 111 5.25 -11.55 6.35
N SER A 112 5.50 -10.84 7.47
CA SER A 112 6.22 -11.42 8.61
C SER A 112 5.32 -12.34 9.42
N ARG A 113 4.05 -11.96 9.61
CA ARG A 113 2.96 -12.76 10.19
C ARG A 113 1.64 -12.32 9.55
N HIS A 114 0.90 -13.27 8.98
CA HIS A 114 -0.42 -13.03 8.41
C HIS A 114 -1.54 -13.42 9.39
N HIS A 115 -2.79 -13.31 9.01
CA HIS A 115 -3.98 -13.59 9.83
C HIS A 115 -4.05 -15.01 10.41
N ASP A 116 -3.35 -15.96 9.79
CA ASP A 116 -3.26 -17.36 10.23
C ASP A 116 -2.33 -17.60 11.41
N SER A 117 -1.74 -16.53 11.96
CA SER A 117 -0.83 -16.57 13.13
C SER A 117 0.58 -17.08 12.86
N PHE A 118 0.86 -17.66 11.67
CA PHE A 118 2.15 -18.24 11.39
C PHE A 118 3.20 -17.16 11.17
N SER A 119 4.31 -17.22 11.95
CA SER A 119 5.42 -16.27 11.84
C SER A 119 6.48 -16.80 10.87
N MET A 120 6.87 -15.99 9.89
CA MET A 120 7.90 -16.33 8.90
C MET A 120 9.33 -16.02 9.39
N PHE A 121 9.54 -15.86 10.69
CA PHE A 121 10.80 -15.51 11.33
C PHE A 121 10.95 -16.23 12.67
N ASP A 122 12.19 -16.34 13.17
CA ASP A 122 12.50 -16.91 14.49
C ASP A 122 12.02 -15.98 15.60
N THR A 123 10.83 -16.24 16.15
CA THR A 123 10.25 -15.46 17.23
C THR A 123 10.30 -16.20 18.57
N LYS A 124 10.51 -15.47 19.66
CA LYS A 124 10.46 -16.06 21.00
C LYS A 124 9.06 -15.99 21.63
N GLU A 125 8.12 -15.40 20.90
CA GLU A 125 6.74 -15.19 21.39
C GLU A 125 5.79 -16.33 21.00
N SER A 126 6.20 -17.24 20.11
CA SER A 126 5.37 -18.35 19.62
C SER A 126 6.21 -19.46 19.01
N ASP A 127 5.88 -20.71 19.32
CA ASP A 127 6.46 -21.89 18.65
C ASP A 127 5.82 -22.17 17.26
N PHE A 128 4.81 -21.36 16.87
CA PHE A 128 4.16 -21.48 15.56
C PHE A 128 4.82 -20.57 14.53
N ASP A 129 6.06 -20.88 14.24
CA ASP A 129 6.89 -20.14 13.29
C ASP A 129 7.69 -21.08 12.36
N ILE A 130 8.35 -20.48 11.38
CA ILE A 130 9.07 -21.23 10.34
C ILE A 130 10.28 -22.00 10.88
N VAL A 131 10.88 -21.55 12.00
CA VAL A 131 12.05 -22.19 12.59
C VAL A 131 11.64 -23.32 13.51
N ASP A 132 10.68 -23.09 14.41
CA ASP A 132 10.32 -24.05 15.44
C ASP A 132 9.27 -25.07 14.96
N ALA A 133 8.26 -24.67 14.21
CA ALA A 133 7.17 -25.54 13.77
C ALA A 133 7.49 -26.35 12.51
N THR A 134 8.51 -25.99 11.72
CA THR A 134 8.76 -26.62 10.42
C THR A 134 10.06 -27.46 10.41
N PRO A 135 10.19 -28.42 9.50
CA PRO A 135 11.46 -29.13 9.29
C PRO A 135 12.52 -28.25 8.59
N PHE A 136 12.15 -27.07 8.09
CA PHE A 136 13.05 -26.19 7.34
C PHE A 136 14.13 -25.54 8.20
N LYS A 137 13.77 -25.13 9.43
CA LYS A 137 14.71 -24.64 10.45
C LYS A 137 15.57 -23.44 10.04
N ARG A 138 15.09 -22.58 9.11
CA ARG A 138 15.79 -21.38 8.66
C ARG A 138 14.90 -20.17 8.84
N ASP A 139 15.47 -19.07 9.32
CA ASP A 139 14.81 -17.77 9.40
C ASP A 139 14.89 -17.06 8.04
N VAL A 140 13.81 -17.19 7.26
CA VAL A 140 13.76 -16.62 5.90
C VAL A 140 13.75 -15.11 5.88
N LEU A 141 13.20 -14.47 6.93
CA LEU A 141 13.20 -13.01 7.01
C LEU A 141 14.60 -12.48 7.32
N LYS A 142 15.37 -13.19 8.14
CA LYS A 142 16.78 -12.82 8.40
C LYS A 142 17.61 -12.91 7.13
N GLU A 143 17.48 -14.00 6.39
CA GLU A 143 18.20 -14.17 5.12
C GLU A 143 17.78 -13.11 4.09
N LEU A 144 16.49 -12.81 4.00
CA LEU A 144 15.98 -11.77 3.10
C LEU A 144 16.47 -10.37 3.51
N ALA A 145 16.49 -10.08 4.82
CA ALA A 145 16.98 -8.81 5.35
C ALA A 145 18.45 -8.59 5.01
N ASP A 146 19.29 -9.60 5.29
CA ASP A 146 20.71 -9.53 5.01
C ASP A 146 20.99 -9.30 3.52
N GLU A 147 20.25 -9.98 2.64
CA GLU A 147 20.40 -9.81 1.20
C GLU A 147 19.85 -8.48 0.69
N CYS A 148 18.73 -7.99 1.23
CA CYS A 148 18.20 -6.66 0.93
C CYS A 148 19.23 -5.57 1.28
N HIS A 149 19.83 -5.65 2.46
CA HIS A 149 20.85 -4.68 2.90
C HIS A 149 22.08 -4.73 2.01
N LYS A 150 22.57 -5.93 1.68
CA LYS A 150 23.70 -6.14 0.78
C LYS A 150 23.46 -5.57 -0.62
N GLN A 151 22.26 -5.73 -1.17
CA GLN A 151 21.92 -5.26 -2.52
C GLN A 151 21.38 -3.82 -2.55
N GLY A 152 21.18 -3.17 -1.39
CA GLY A 152 20.67 -1.79 -1.28
C GLY A 152 19.18 -1.65 -1.59
N ILE A 153 18.39 -2.68 -1.31
CA ILE A 153 16.93 -2.68 -1.35
C ILE A 153 16.38 -2.42 0.06
N LYS A 154 15.40 -1.54 0.21
CA LYS A 154 14.73 -1.32 1.50
C LYS A 154 13.84 -2.51 1.82
N LEU A 155 13.84 -2.97 3.08
CA LEU A 155 12.94 -4.03 3.55
C LEU A 155 11.85 -3.44 4.40
N HIS A 156 10.61 -3.81 4.11
CA HIS A 156 9.41 -3.51 4.88
C HIS A 156 8.79 -4.81 5.36
N PHE A 157 8.20 -4.81 6.57
CA PHE A 157 7.46 -5.95 7.08
C PHE A 157 5.97 -5.66 7.12
N TYR A 158 5.17 -6.49 6.46
CA TYR A 158 3.75 -6.59 6.74
C TYR A 158 3.55 -7.31 8.07
N TYR A 159 2.66 -6.80 8.90
CA TYR A 159 2.29 -7.40 10.16
C TYR A 159 0.77 -7.31 10.40
N SER A 160 0.12 -8.45 10.66
CA SER A 160 -1.31 -8.49 10.91
C SER A 160 -1.68 -8.20 12.35
N HIS A 161 -2.61 -7.26 12.58
CA HIS A 161 -3.31 -7.10 13.85
C HIS A 161 -4.34 -8.21 14.10
N LEU A 162 -4.93 -8.73 13.03
CA LEU A 162 -5.88 -9.83 13.06
C LEU A 162 -5.17 -11.16 13.28
N ASP A 163 -5.78 -12.04 14.09
CA ASP A 163 -5.30 -13.40 14.32
C ASP A 163 -6.47 -14.40 14.38
N TRP A 164 -6.45 -15.42 13.52
CA TRP A 164 -7.49 -16.45 13.47
C TRP A 164 -7.23 -17.64 14.39
N ARG A 165 -6.06 -17.69 15.04
CA ARG A 165 -5.61 -18.88 15.78
C ARG A 165 -5.47 -18.64 17.29
N ARG A 166 -4.92 -17.50 17.73
CA ARG A 166 -4.57 -17.26 19.12
C ARG A 166 -5.81 -17.14 20.01
N ASP A 167 -5.73 -17.75 21.21
CA ASP A 167 -6.81 -17.73 22.19
C ASP A 167 -7.08 -16.34 22.76
N ASP A 168 -5.99 -15.55 22.95
CA ASP A 168 -6.05 -14.22 23.53
C ASP A 168 -6.45 -13.11 22.55
N TYR A 169 -6.64 -13.44 21.23
CA TYR A 169 -7.18 -12.46 20.28
C TYR A 169 -8.58 -11.98 20.74
N PRO A 170 -8.87 -10.66 20.67
CA PRO A 170 -10.13 -10.10 21.16
C PRO A 170 -11.37 -10.75 20.54
N GLU A 171 -12.41 -10.89 21.38
CA GLU A 171 -13.72 -11.30 20.92
C GLU A 171 -14.33 -10.24 19.98
N GLY A 172 -15.31 -10.64 19.18
CA GLY A 172 -16.05 -9.72 18.32
C GLY A 172 -15.53 -9.59 16.89
N GLY A 173 -14.42 -10.24 16.56
CA GLY A 173 -13.87 -10.26 15.19
C GLY A 173 -14.89 -10.71 14.14
N SER A 174 -14.86 -10.06 12.97
CA SER A 174 -15.76 -10.35 11.84
C SER A 174 -15.38 -11.61 11.08
N THR A 175 -14.11 -12.03 11.15
CA THR A 175 -13.54 -13.19 10.45
C THR A 175 -13.02 -14.27 11.40
N GLY A 176 -12.57 -15.41 10.87
CA GLY A 176 -11.99 -16.50 11.67
C GLY A 176 -12.98 -17.23 12.59
N ARG A 177 -14.29 -17.02 12.45
CA ARG A 177 -15.31 -17.61 13.37
C ARG A 177 -15.38 -19.14 13.32
N GLY A 178 -15.04 -19.74 12.17
CA GLY A 178 -15.06 -21.18 11.94
C GLY A 178 -13.74 -21.87 12.21
N THR A 179 -12.71 -21.18 12.66
CA THR A 179 -11.35 -21.74 12.82
C THR A 179 -11.12 -22.49 14.14
N GLY A 180 -12.14 -22.60 15.00
CA GLY A 180 -12.03 -23.32 16.27
C GLY A 180 -11.34 -22.52 17.39
N ARG A 181 -11.21 -21.21 17.23
CA ARG A 181 -10.73 -20.35 18.33
C ARG A 181 -11.76 -20.40 19.47
N PRO A 182 -11.32 -20.67 20.72
CA PRO A 182 -12.24 -20.79 21.85
C PRO A 182 -12.89 -19.44 22.17
N LYS A 183 -14.17 -19.48 22.56
CA LYS A 183 -14.90 -18.30 23.02
C LYS A 183 -14.64 -18.02 24.49
N GLY A 184 -14.66 -16.74 24.87
CA GLY A 184 -14.47 -16.31 26.26
C GLY A 184 -13.02 -16.32 26.73
N HIS A 185 -12.06 -16.44 25.82
CA HIS A 185 -10.62 -16.46 26.13
C HIS A 185 -9.88 -15.21 25.62
N GLY A 186 -10.56 -14.27 24.96
CA GLY A 186 -9.94 -13.04 24.46
C GLY A 186 -9.32 -12.22 25.59
N ASP A 187 -8.05 -11.94 25.49
CA ASP A 187 -7.29 -11.08 26.43
C ASP A 187 -6.48 -10.08 25.62
N TRP A 188 -7.06 -8.89 25.46
CA TRP A 188 -6.43 -7.81 24.70
C TRP A 188 -5.04 -7.45 25.21
N LYS A 189 -4.87 -7.39 26.52
CA LYS A 189 -3.58 -7.02 27.13
C LYS A 189 -2.49 -8.04 26.81
N SER A 190 -2.82 -9.34 26.87
CA SER A 190 -1.92 -10.43 26.47
C SER A 190 -1.58 -10.34 24.99
N TYR A 191 -2.59 -10.21 24.13
CA TYR A 191 -2.40 -10.15 22.68
C TYR A 191 -1.62 -8.91 22.24
N TYR A 192 -1.91 -7.75 22.82
CA TYR A 192 -1.19 -6.51 22.55
C TYR A 192 0.30 -6.60 22.93
N LYS A 193 0.58 -7.20 24.09
CA LYS A 193 1.96 -7.46 24.51
C LYS A 193 2.68 -8.39 23.54
N PHE A 194 2.02 -9.47 23.12
CA PHE A 194 2.56 -10.41 22.14
C PHE A 194 2.94 -9.68 20.83
N MET A 195 2.04 -8.88 20.27
CA MET A 195 2.33 -8.11 19.07
C MET A 195 3.51 -7.17 19.22
N ASN A 196 3.55 -6.41 20.33
CA ASN A 196 4.62 -5.44 20.57
C ASN A 196 5.98 -6.09 20.81
N ASN A 197 6.00 -7.29 21.40
CA ASN A 197 7.22 -8.08 21.55
C ASN A 197 7.72 -8.55 20.17
N GLN A 198 6.86 -9.10 19.31
CA GLN A 198 7.24 -9.50 17.95
C GLN A 198 7.70 -8.30 17.10
N LEU A 199 7.03 -7.15 17.21
CA LEU A 199 7.48 -5.92 16.54
C LEU A 199 8.85 -5.47 17.05
N THR A 200 9.11 -5.63 18.36
CA THR A 200 10.44 -5.34 18.92
C THR A 200 11.50 -6.28 18.36
N GLU A 201 11.22 -7.58 18.22
CA GLU A 201 12.12 -8.54 17.58
C GLU A 201 12.42 -8.14 16.14
N LEU A 202 11.37 -7.84 15.33
CA LEU A 202 11.54 -7.43 13.94
C LEU A 202 12.36 -6.14 13.78
N LEU A 203 12.20 -5.19 14.71
CA LEU A 203 12.89 -3.89 14.66
C LEU A 203 14.28 -3.90 15.31
N THR A 204 14.67 -4.98 15.99
CA THR A 204 15.98 -5.05 16.66
C THR A 204 16.92 -6.11 16.07
N ASN A 205 16.39 -7.19 15.45
CA ASN A 205 17.19 -8.33 15.03
C ASN A 205 17.43 -8.38 13.51
N TYR A 206 16.71 -7.60 12.72
CA TYR A 206 16.71 -7.69 11.25
C TYR A 206 17.40 -6.48 10.57
N GLY A 207 18.13 -5.65 11.33
CA GLY A 207 18.79 -4.46 10.83
C GLY A 207 17.82 -3.31 10.54
N PRO A 208 18.18 -2.36 9.64
CA PRO A 208 17.31 -1.25 9.28
C PRO A 208 16.05 -1.72 8.57
N VAL A 209 14.89 -1.40 9.15
CA VAL A 209 13.57 -1.66 8.57
C VAL A 209 13.01 -0.39 7.98
N GLY A 210 12.58 -0.43 6.72
CA GLY A 210 12.07 0.75 6.01
C GLY A 210 10.66 1.14 6.42
N ALA A 211 9.78 0.15 6.67
CA ALA A 211 8.43 0.38 7.17
C ALA A 211 7.84 -0.85 7.84
N ILE A 212 6.87 -0.62 8.73
CA ILE A 212 5.88 -1.63 9.15
C ILE A 212 4.58 -1.34 8.41
N TRP A 213 4.08 -2.32 7.70
CA TRP A 213 2.84 -2.34 6.95
C TRP A 213 1.78 -3.11 7.72
N PHE A 214 0.90 -2.42 8.43
CA PHE A 214 -0.14 -3.05 9.24
C PHE A 214 -1.40 -3.38 8.44
N ASP A 215 -2.10 -4.42 8.91
CA ASP A 215 -3.39 -4.85 8.38
C ASP A 215 -4.26 -5.48 9.47
N GLY A 216 -5.56 -5.65 9.18
CA GLY A 216 -6.45 -6.45 10.01
C GLY A 216 -7.20 -5.70 11.12
N VAL A 217 -6.95 -4.40 11.35
CA VAL A 217 -7.72 -3.63 12.36
C VAL A 217 -9.20 -3.49 12.01
N TRP A 218 -9.57 -3.68 10.76
CA TRP A 218 -10.94 -3.68 10.25
C TRP A 218 -11.76 -4.91 10.71
N ASP A 219 -11.11 -5.95 11.28
CA ASP A 219 -11.80 -7.16 11.77
C ASP A 219 -12.63 -6.89 13.02
N GLN A 220 -12.20 -5.98 13.88
CA GLN A 220 -12.92 -5.57 15.09
C GLN A 220 -13.91 -4.43 14.83
N PRO A 221 -14.90 -4.21 15.72
CA PRO A 221 -15.79 -3.04 15.66
C PRO A 221 -15.02 -1.71 15.54
N LYS A 222 -15.65 -0.71 14.93
CA LYS A 222 -14.98 0.58 14.64
C LYS A 222 -14.52 1.35 15.88
N ASP A 223 -15.13 1.09 17.02
CA ASP A 223 -14.86 1.69 18.32
C ASP A 223 -13.92 0.85 19.18
N PHE A 224 -13.40 -0.26 18.66
CA PHE A 224 -12.39 -1.05 19.36
C PHE A 224 -11.09 -0.24 19.46
N ASP A 225 -10.60 -0.07 20.69
CA ASP A 225 -9.34 0.61 20.95
C ASP A 225 -8.14 -0.33 20.73
N TRP A 226 -7.49 -0.18 19.58
CA TRP A 226 -6.29 -0.92 19.22
C TRP A 226 -5.01 -0.41 19.89
N GLN A 227 -5.08 0.70 20.63
CA GLN A 227 -3.92 1.38 21.22
C GLN A 227 -2.82 1.66 20.16
N LEU A 228 -3.23 2.12 18.99
CA LEU A 228 -2.33 2.29 17.83
C LEU A 228 -1.29 3.36 18.08
N GLU A 229 -1.63 4.42 18.81
CA GLU A 229 -0.71 5.53 19.08
C GLU A 229 0.52 5.04 19.86
N GLU A 230 0.32 4.24 20.90
CA GLU A 230 1.40 3.67 21.70
C GLU A 230 2.24 2.66 20.91
N GLN A 231 1.59 1.87 20.04
CA GLN A 231 2.28 0.91 19.18
C GLN A 231 3.13 1.61 18.12
N TYR A 232 2.62 2.66 17.50
CA TYR A 232 3.38 3.46 16.54
C TYR A 232 4.53 4.21 17.21
N ALA A 233 4.32 4.73 18.41
CA ALA A 233 5.38 5.34 19.20
C ALA A 233 6.49 4.35 19.56
N LEU A 234 6.17 3.08 19.84
CA LEU A 234 7.15 2.01 20.05
C LEU A 234 8.04 1.84 18.81
N ILE A 235 7.43 1.78 17.60
CA ILE A 235 8.16 1.62 16.34
C ILE A 235 9.11 2.78 16.11
N HIS A 236 8.61 4.02 16.21
CA HIS A 236 9.42 5.22 16.03
C HIS A 236 10.52 5.37 17.08
N LYS A 237 10.30 4.88 18.30
CA LYS A 237 11.33 4.85 19.36
C LYS A 237 12.43 3.86 19.03
N LEU A 238 12.10 2.68 18.52
CA LEU A 238 13.08 1.64 18.18
C LEU A 238 13.87 1.99 16.93
N GLN A 239 13.18 2.48 15.90
CA GLN A 239 13.80 2.91 14.64
C GLN A 239 13.12 4.20 14.14
N PRO A 240 13.66 5.39 14.42
CA PRO A 240 13.04 6.67 14.03
C PRO A 240 12.80 6.84 12.53
N ALA A 241 13.60 6.17 11.69
CA ALA A 241 13.44 6.18 10.23
C ALA A 241 12.46 5.12 9.70
N CYS A 242 11.98 4.20 10.53
CA CYS A 242 10.99 3.21 10.13
C CYS A 242 9.63 3.88 9.97
N LEU A 243 9.04 3.75 8.79
CA LEU A 243 7.72 4.32 8.50
C LEU A 243 6.60 3.40 8.98
N VAL A 244 5.48 3.99 9.34
CA VAL A 244 4.28 3.27 9.74
C VAL A 244 3.17 3.53 8.73
N GLY A 245 2.59 2.46 8.20
CA GLY A 245 1.37 2.51 7.41
C GLY A 245 0.40 1.43 7.85
N ASN A 246 -0.90 1.70 7.74
CA ASN A 246 -1.93 0.77 8.18
C ASN A 246 -3.09 0.70 7.19
N ASN A 247 -3.40 -0.51 6.72
CA ASN A 247 -4.45 -0.79 5.74
C ASN A 247 -5.84 -0.86 6.42
N HIS A 248 -6.22 0.18 7.14
CA HIS A 248 -7.50 0.23 7.87
C HIS A 248 -8.65 0.85 7.06
N HIS A 249 -8.41 1.26 5.81
CA HIS A 249 -9.40 1.85 4.90
C HIS A 249 -10.07 3.14 5.43
N ARG A 250 -9.33 3.93 6.23
CA ARG A 250 -9.79 5.19 6.84
C ARG A 250 -8.76 6.30 6.60
N THR A 251 -9.09 7.51 7.00
CA THR A 251 -8.09 8.59 7.11
C THR A 251 -7.01 8.20 8.12
N PRO A 252 -5.75 8.59 7.89
CA PRO A 252 -4.64 8.21 8.76
C PRO A 252 -4.84 8.65 10.21
N TYR A 253 -4.40 7.78 11.13
CA TYR A 253 -4.30 8.10 12.54
C TYR A 253 -2.98 8.81 12.88
N ALA A 254 -2.93 9.42 14.07
CA ALA A 254 -1.68 10.01 14.58
C ALA A 254 -0.56 8.96 14.63
N GLY A 255 0.63 9.31 14.14
CA GLY A 255 1.78 8.41 14.08
C GLY A 255 1.90 7.61 12.78
N GLU A 256 0.94 7.67 11.87
CA GLU A 256 1.11 7.09 10.54
C GLU A 256 1.95 7.99 9.63
N ASP A 257 2.77 7.35 8.81
CA ASP A 257 3.70 7.98 7.87
C ASP A 257 3.29 7.78 6.42
N ILE A 258 2.49 6.75 6.15
CA ILE A 258 2.04 6.35 4.82
C ILE A 258 0.53 6.13 4.86
N GLN A 259 -0.19 6.74 3.92
CA GLN A 259 -1.59 6.42 3.68
C GLN A 259 -1.70 5.35 2.60
N MET A 260 -2.47 4.30 2.88
CA MET A 260 -2.59 3.13 2.02
C MET A 260 -3.94 3.07 1.30
N PHE A 261 -3.90 2.53 0.07
CA PHE A 261 -5.06 2.28 -0.78
C PHE A 261 -4.94 0.86 -1.33
N GLU A 262 -5.94 0.04 -1.10
CA GLU A 262 -5.93 -1.35 -1.55
C GLU A 262 -6.70 -1.49 -2.86
N ARG A 263 -6.04 -2.02 -3.89
CA ARG A 263 -6.60 -2.30 -5.24
C ARG A 263 -7.17 -1.08 -5.96
N ASP A 264 -7.04 0.09 -5.38
CA ASP A 264 -7.50 1.36 -5.93
C ASP A 264 -6.38 2.39 -5.93
N LEU A 265 -6.41 3.30 -6.89
CA LEU A 265 -5.54 4.47 -6.86
C LEU A 265 -6.12 5.53 -5.91
N PRO A 266 -5.28 6.40 -5.29
CA PRO A 266 -5.79 7.48 -4.42
C PRO A 266 -6.92 8.29 -5.06
N GLY A 267 -8.03 8.41 -4.31
CA GLY A 267 -9.25 9.09 -4.77
C GLY A 267 -10.15 8.25 -5.68
N GLU A 268 -9.87 6.97 -5.85
CA GLU A 268 -10.76 5.99 -6.47
C GLU A 268 -11.32 5.03 -5.41
N ASN A 269 -12.43 4.39 -5.70
CA ASN A 269 -13.04 3.35 -4.84
C ASN A 269 -13.77 2.31 -5.69
N LYS A 270 -13.10 1.76 -6.69
CA LYS A 270 -13.65 0.74 -7.61
C LYS A 270 -13.71 -0.64 -6.96
N ALA A 271 -12.70 -0.95 -6.14
CA ALA A 271 -12.66 -2.17 -5.34
C ALA A 271 -13.55 -2.10 -4.09
N GLY A 272 -14.01 -0.91 -3.71
CA GLY A 272 -14.87 -0.71 -2.53
C GLY A 272 -14.12 -0.58 -1.21
N LEU A 273 -12.78 -0.58 -1.23
CA LEU A 273 -11.92 -0.57 -0.05
C LEU A 273 -11.22 0.79 0.20
N SER A 274 -11.36 1.75 -0.72
CA SER A 274 -10.54 2.98 -0.73
C SER A 274 -11.38 4.25 -0.78
N GLY A 275 -12.50 4.28 -0.02
CA GLY A 275 -13.41 5.43 0.06
C GLY A 275 -12.92 6.59 0.93
N GLN A 276 -11.77 6.48 1.59
CA GLN A 276 -11.22 7.51 2.47
C GLN A 276 -10.69 8.73 1.69
N SER A 277 -10.71 9.89 2.33
CA SER A 277 -10.10 11.10 1.76
C SER A 277 -8.59 10.96 1.64
N VAL A 278 -8.02 11.52 0.58
CA VAL A 278 -6.56 11.54 0.35
C VAL A 278 -5.93 12.59 1.29
N SER A 279 -4.94 12.16 2.07
CA SER A 279 -4.20 13.02 2.99
C SER A 279 -2.95 13.65 2.34
N SER A 280 -2.19 14.42 3.12
CA SER A 280 -0.89 14.97 2.71
C SER A 280 0.30 14.04 2.98
N LEU A 281 0.07 12.88 3.59
CA LEU A 281 1.12 11.89 3.83
C LEU A 281 1.63 11.28 2.50
N PRO A 282 2.79 10.66 2.49
CA PRO A 282 3.18 9.72 1.44
C PRO A 282 2.07 8.72 1.14
N LEU A 283 1.78 8.48 -0.13
CA LEU A 283 0.69 7.61 -0.56
C LEU A 283 1.25 6.32 -1.14
N GLU A 284 0.60 5.21 -0.82
CA GLU A 284 0.89 3.91 -1.44
C GLU A 284 -0.39 3.25 -1.90
N THR A 285 -0.37 2.66 -3.07
CA THR A 285 -1.41 1.73 -3.53
C THR A 285 -0.81 0.35 -3.69
N CYS A 286 -1.52 -0.69 -3.26
CA CYS A 286 -1.11 -2.06 -3.49
C CYS A 286 -2.07 -2.78 -4.44
N GLU A 287 -1.50 -3.60 -5.33
CA GLU A 287 -2.24 -4.37 -6.33
C GLU A 287 -1.51 -5.69 -6.60
N THR A 288 -2.25 -6.73 -6.96
CA THR A 288 -1.66 -8.04 -7.28
C THR A 288 -1.41 -8.20 -8.78
N MET A 289 -0.36 -8.97 -9.13
CA MET A 289 -0.12 -9.31 -10.54
C MET A 289 -1.20 -10.21 -11.13
N ASN A 290 -1.91 -10.98 -10.31
CA ASN A 290 -2.99 -11.91 -10.65
C ASN A 290 -4.26 -11.59 -9.85
N GLY A 291 -5.02 -12.58 -9.35
CA GLY A 291 -6.28 -12.36 -8.64
C GLY A 291 -6.14 -12.28 -7.12
N LEU A 292 -5.28 -13.13 -6.51
CA LEU A 292 -5.13 -13.27 -5.06
C LEU A 292 -3.78 -12.72 -4.56
N TRP A 293 -3.68 -12.47 -3.25
CA TRP A 293 -2.44 -12.02 -2.63
C TRP A 293 -1.46 -13.17 -2.45
N GLY A 294 -1.87 -14.26 -1.78
CA GLY A 294 -1.10 -15.48 -1.61
C GLY A 294 -1.16 -16.39 -2.83
N TYR A 295 -0.25 -17.36 -2.87
CA TYR A 295 -0.18 -18.32 -3.98
C TYR A 295 -1.47 -19.15 -4.14
N LYS A 296 -2.02 -19.15 -5.35
CA LYS A 296 -3.06 -20.07 -5.78
C LYS A 296 -2.67 -20.68 -7.10
N ILE A 297 -2.64 -22.03 -7.15
CA ILE A 297 -2.16 -22.78 -8.32
C ILE A 297 -3.03 -22.55 -9.57
N GLU A 298 -4.34 -22.38 -9.37
CA GLU A 298 -5.30 -22.15 -10.47
C GLU A 298 -5.31 -20.69 -10.96
N ASP A 299 -4.79 -19.74 -10.18
CA ASP A 299 -4.81 -18.32 -10.51
C ASP A 299 -3.67 -17.95 -11.46
N GLN A 300 -3.83 -18.33 -12.73
CA GLN A 300 -2.89 -18.07 -13.80
C GLN A 300 -3.23 -16.80 -14.61
N ASN A 301 -4.24 -16.04 -14.17
CA ASN A 301 -4.68 -14.85 -14.86
C ASN A 301 -3.81 -13.62 -14.50
N TYR A 302 -2.54 -13.69 -14.87
CA TYR A 302 -1.60 -12.59 -14.65
C TYR A 302 -1.89 -11.40 -15.56
N LYS A 303 -1.90 -10.22 -15.00
CA LYS A 303 -1.97 -8.96 -15.75
C LYS A 303 -0.84 -8.89 -16.80
N SER A 304 -1.12 -8.31 -17.95
CA SER A 304 -0.10 -8.10 -18.97
C SER A 304 0.97 -7.09 -18.50
N PRO A 305 2.19 -7.13 -19.04
CA PRO A 305 3.21 -6.11 -18.75
C PRO A 305 2.69 -4.69 -18.98
N LYS A 306 1.94 -4.48 -20.05
CA LYS A 306 1.29 -3.18 -20.36
C LYS A 306 0.35 -2.75 -19.22
N ALA A 307 -0.49 -3.64 -18.69
CA ALA A 307 -1.42 -3.32 -17.62
C ALA A 307 -0.68 -2.95 -16.31
N LEU A 308 0.40 -3.69 -15.99
CA LEU A 308 1.21 -3.43 -14.79
C LEU A 308 1.97 -2.10 -14.89
N ILE A 309 2.57 -1.81 -16.04
CA ILE A 309 3.25 -0.54 -16.31
C ILE A 309 2.24 0.63 -16.25
N HIS A 310 1.07 0.48 -16.87
CA HIS A 310 0.02 1.50 -16.80
C HIS A 310 -0.44 1.75 -15.37
N TYR A 311 -0.50 0.71 -14.52
CA TYR A 311 -0.87 0.88 -13.11
C TYR A 311 0.21 1.67 -12.34
N LEU A 312 1.49 1.33 -12.54
CA LEU A 312 2.63 2.06 -11.97
C LEU A 312 2.63 3.54 -12.38
N VAL A 313 2.48 3.81 -13.67
CA VAL A 313 2.45 5.17 -14.22
C VAL A 313 1.28 5.98 -13.64
N LYS A 314 0.09 5.37 -13.56
CA LYS A 314 -1.09 6.02 -12.97
C LYS A 314 -0.94 6.26 -11.48
N ALA A 315 -0.33 5.35 -10.74
CA ALA A 315 0.00 5.55 -9.33
C ALA A 315 0.94 6.74 -9.14
N ALA A 316 2.03 6.79 -9.92
CA ALA A 316 2.97 7.90 -9.90
C ALA A 316 2.31 9.26 -10.25
N GLY A 317 1.44 9.28 -11.26
CA GLY A 317 0.65 10.46 -11.64
C GLY A 317 -0.32 10.94 -10.54
N LYS A 318 -0.78 10.04 -9.69
CA LYS A 318 -1.56 10.35 -8.48
C LYS A 318 -0.71 10.56 -7.23
N ASN A 319 0.60 10.75 -7.40
CA ASN A 319 1.59 10.96 -6.35
C ASN A 319 1.72 9.80 -5.36
N ALA A 320 1.38 8.58 -5.77
CA ALA A 320 1.48 7.38 -4.96
C ALA A 320 2.63 6.47 -5.42
N ASN A 321 3.13 5.68 -4.49
CA ASN A 321 3.93 4.51 -4.79
C ASN A 321 3.03 3.35 -5.23
N LEU A 322 3.54 2.45 -6.06
CA LEU A 322 2.93 1.15 -6.31
C LEU A 322 3.68 0.07 -5.54
N LEU A 323 2.97 -0.68 -4.72
CA LEU A 323 3.41 -1.93 -4.10
C LEU A 323 2.74 -3.10 -4.83
N MET A 324 3.49 -3.76 -5.74
CA MET A 324 2.99 -4.80 -6.64
C MET A 324 3.19 -6.18 -6.03
N ASN A 325 2.12 -6.95 -5.85
CA ASN A 325 2.17 -8.20 -5.11
C ASN A 325 2.47 -9.42 -5.97
N ILE A 326 3.24 -10.33 -5.37
CA ILE A 326 3.52 -11.69 -5.81
C ILE A 326 3.23 -12.64 -4.65
N GLY A 327 2.55 -13.75 -4.92
CA GLY A 327 2.41 -14.88 -3.99
C GLY A 327 3.47 -15.95 -4.29
N PRO A 328 4.56 -16.06 -3.51
CA PRO A 328 5.56 -17.11 -3.69
C PRO A 328 5.00 -18.50 -3.46
N GLN A 329 5.57 -19.49 -4.16
CA GLN A 329 5.18 -20.88 -4.09
C GLN A 329 5.59 -21.53 -2.75
N PRO A 330 4.96 -22.66 -2.35
CA PRO A 330 5.31 -23.31 -1.09
C PRO A 330 6.73 -23.90 -1.07
N ASN A 331 7.32 -24.15 -2.24
CA ASN A 331 8.70 -24.61 -2.34
C ASN A 331 9.75 -23.48 -2.21
N GLY A 332 9.30 -22.21 -2.09
CA GLY A 332 10.16 -21.05 -1.97
C GLY A 332 10.58 -20.39 -3.29
N GLU A 333 10.01 -20.78 -4.42
CA GLU A 333 10.26 -20.10 -5.70
C GLU A 333 9.22 -18.97 -5.93
N LEU A 334 9.67 -17.91 -6.57
CA LEU A 334 8.73 -16.97 -7.19
C LEU A 334 8.10 -17.64 -8.42
N PRO A 335 6.77 -17.48 -8.65
CA PRO A 335 6.14 -18.03 -9.86
C PRO A 335 6.83 -17.53 -11.13
N ALA A 336 7.13 -18.44 -12.07
CA ALA A 336 7.88 -18.12 -13.29
C ALA A 336 7.22 -16.98 -14.11
N THR A 337 5.88 -16.96 -14.15
CA THR A 337 5.14 -15.89 -14.81
C THR A 337 5.33 -14.55 -14.11
N ALA A 338 5.39 -14.51 -12.76
CA ALA A 338 5.67 -13.29 -12.03
C ALA A 338 7.09 -12.78 -12.32
N VAL A 339 8.08 -13.67 -12.36
CA VAL A 339 9.47 -13.33 -12.73
C VAL A 339 9.55 -12.75 -14.15
N ASP A 340 8.83 -13.33 -15.12
CA ASP A 340 8.74 -12.76 -16.48
C ASP A 340 8.13 -11.35 -16.45
N ARG A 341 7.07 -11.13 -15.65
CA ARG A 341 6.45 -9.80 -15.51
C ARG A 341 7.42 -8.80 -14.89
N LEU A 342 8.15 -9.19 -13.83
CA LEU A 342 9.19 -8.35 -13.23
C LEU A 342 10.24 -7.92 -14.26
N LYS A 343 10.73 -8.88 -15.07
CA LYS A 343 11.70 -8.58 -16.13
C LYS A 343 11.16 -7.56 -17.14
N LYS A 344 9.91 -7.73 -17.61
CA LYS A 344 9.29 -6.82 -18.58
C LYS A 344 9.04 -5.42 -18.01
N VAL A 345 8.67 -5.32 -16.73
CA VAL A 345 8.56 -4.02 -16.04
C VAL A 345 9.95 -3.39 -15.91
N GLY A 346 10.98 -4.19 -15.60
CA GLY A 346 12.37 -3.72 -15.51
C GLY A 346 12.89 -3.16 -16.84
N GLU A 347 12.68 -3.86 -17.95
CA GLU A 347 13.04 -3.40 -19.30
C GLU A 347 12.41 -2.01 -19.62
N TRP A 348 11.17 -1.78 -19.18
CA TRP A 348 10.52 -0.47 -19.30
C TRP A 348 11.10 0.56 -18.32
N MET A 349 11.35 0.17 -17.07
CA MET A 349 11.92 1.05 -16.04
C MET A 349 13.35 1.50 -16.37
N ASP A 350 14.15 0.67 -17.01
CA ASP A 350 15.49 1.04 -17.48
C ASP A 350 15.45 2.20 -18.48
N GLN A 351 14.40 2.27 -19.29
CA GLN A 351 14.22 3.33 -20.28
C GLN A 351 13.52 4.57 -19.73
N TYR A 352 12.48 4.36 -18.90
CA TYR A 352 11.55 5.43 -18.50
C TYR A 352 11.60 5.75 -17.00
N GLY A 353 12.39 5.07 -16.19
CA GLY A 353 12.43 5.23 -14.73
C GLY A 353 12.70 6.67 -14.26
N GLU A 354 13.41 7.47 -15.05
CA GLU A 354 13.62 8.89 -14.78
C GLU A 354 12.31 9.70 -14.71
N THR A 355 11.29 9.26 -15.45
CA THR A 355 9.96 9.89 -15.48
C THR A 355 9.07 9.48 -14.32
N ILE A 356 9.53 8.52 -13.51
CA ILE A 356 8.85 7.93 -12.36
C ILE A 356 9.57 8.27 -11.04
N TYR A 357 10.85 7.89 -10.90
CA TYR A 357 11.60 8.09 -9.65
C TYR A 357 11.85 9.55 -9.33
N GLY A 358 11.65 9.92 -8.06
CA GLY A 358 11.87 11.28 -7.58
C GLY A 358 10.88 12.29 -8.15
N THR A 359 9.80 11.84 -8.78
CA THR A 359 8.73 12.70 -9.26
C THR A 359 7.64 12.91 -8.22
N ARG A 360 6.77 13.88 -8.47
CA ARG A 360 5.48 14.06 -7.78
C ARG A 360 4.36 14.01 -8.81
N GLY A 361 3.13 13.89 -8.35
CA GLY A 361 1.96 14.01 -9.23
C GLY A 361 2.06 15.29 -10.04
N GLY A 362 1.76 15.19 -11.34
CA GLY A 362 1.94 16.30 -12.26
C GLY A 362 0.88 17.39 -12.13
N ASP A 363 1.14 18.51 -12.80
CA ASP A 363 0.26 19.69 -12.81
C ASP A 363 -1.04 19.46 -13.60
N VAL A 364 -1.13 18.34 -14.32
CA VAL A 364 -2.29 17.97 -15.13
C VAL A 364 -3.00 16.81 -14.46
N ALA A 365 -4.29 17.00 -14.16
CA ALA A 365 -5.13 15.94 -13.61
C ALA A 365 -5.16 14.72 -14.55
N PRO A 366 -5.44 13.51 -14.05
CA PRO A 366 -5.61 12.32 -14.87
C PRO A 366 -6.69 12.52 -15.94
N HIS A 367 -6.39 12.07 -17.15
CA HIS A 367 -7.28 12.10 -18.31
C HIS A 367 -7.43 10.70 -18.94
N PRO A 368 -8.44 10.47 -19.80
CA PRO A 368 -8.58 9.20 -20.51
C PRO A 368 -7.33 8.81 -21.31
N TRP A 369 -6.57 9.79 -21.84
CA TRP A 369 -5.32 9.54 -22.54
C TRP A 369 -4.14 9.17 -21.62
N GLY A 370 -4.16 9.52 -20.32
CA GLY A 370 -3.07 9.22 -19.40
C GLY A 370 -2.95 10.18 -18.22
N VAL A 371 -1.72 10.35 -17.73
CA VAL A 371 -1.40 11.12 -16.53
C VAL A 371 -0.14 11.97 -16.73
N SER A 372 0.22 12.78 -15.73
CA SER A 372 1.48 13.50 -15.71
C SER A 372 2.25 13.30 -14.42
N THR A 373 3.58 13.32 -14.49
CA THR A 373 4.50 13.37 -13.36
C THR A 373 5.43 14.56 -13.52
N ARG A 374 5.95 15.09 -12.40
CA ARG A 374 6.79 16.28 -12.40
C ARG A 374 8.06 16.10 -11.57
N LYS A 375 9.19 16.61 -12.09
CA LYS A 375 10.46 16.73 -11.38
C LYS A 375 11.10 18.08 -11.69
N GLY A 376 11.02 19.01 -10.74
CA GLY A 376 11.49 20.38 -10.94
C GLY A 376 10.71 21.13 -12.02
N ASP A 377 11.40 21.63 -13.04
CA ASP A 377 10.82 22.29 -14.22
C ASP A 377 10.45 21.33 -15.37
N ARG A 378 10.67 20.03 -15.18
CA ARG A 378 10.34 18.99 -16.14
C ARG A 378 8.99 18.37 -15.80
N LEU A 379 8.04 18.46 -16.74
CA LEU A 379 6.74 17.81 -16.67
C LEU A 379 6.69 16.70 -17.71
N PHE A 380 6.48 15.46 -17.24
CA PHE A 380 6.36 14.29 -18.10
C PHE A 380 4.88 13.99 -18.32
N ILE A 381 4.46 13.93 -19.57
CA ILE A 381 3.10 13.56 -19.99
C ILE A 381 3.16 12.12 -20.47
N HIS A 382 2.53 11.23 -19.72
CA HIS A 382 2.42 9.81 -20.04
C HIS A 382 1.16 9.56 -20.83
N VAL A 383 1.32 9.27 -22.14
CA VAL A 383 0.22 9.00 -23.06
C VAL A 383 0.03 7.50 -23.17
N LEU A 384 -0.99 6.99 -22.47
CA LEU A 384 -1.28 5.57 -22.32
C LEU A 384 -2.32 5.04 -23.32
N ASP A 385 -3.23 5.92 -23.77
CA ASP A 385 -4.27 5.61 -24.76
C ASP A 385 -4.70 6.90 -25.48
N LEU A 386 -4.28 7.06 -26.73
CA LEU A 386 -4.65 8.18 -27.58
C LEU A 386 -5.21 7.66 -28.92
N LYS A 387 -6.33 8.20 -29.36
CA LYS A 387 -7.04 7.69 -30.57
C LYS A 387 -6.63 8.40 -31.87
N ASP A 388 -6.03 9.57 -31.74
CA ASP A 388 -5.51 10.32 -32.88
C ASP A 388 -4.13 10.91 -32.55
N ASN A 389 -3.54 11.69 -33.47
CA ASN A 389 -2.22 12.26 -33.24
C ASN A 389 -2.26 13.72 -32.72
N THR A 390 -3.39 14.13 -32.15
CA THR A 390 -3.57 15.47 -31.57
C THR A 390 -3.86 15.33 -30.09
N LEU A 391 -3.05 15.97 -29.24
CA LEU A 391 -3.19 15.92 -27.80
C LEU A 391 -3.39 17.32 -27.22
N TYR A 392 -4.53 17.56 -26.60
CA TYR A 392 -4.76 18.74 -25.78
C TYR A 392 -4.45 18.44 -24.31
N ILE A 393 -3.64 19.32 -23.70
CA ILE A 393 -3.23 19.24 -22.28
C ILE A 393 -3.66 20.53 -21.59
N PRO A 394 -4.57 20.50 -20.61
CA PRO A 394 -4.97 21.67 -19.83
C PRO A 394 -3.86 22.07 -18.86
N LEU A 395 -2.97 22.95 -19.29
CA LEU A 395 -1.77 23.38 -18.56
C LEU A 395 -1.61 24.89 -18.58
N LYS A 396 -1.71 25.53 -17.41
CA LYS A 396 -1.54 26.97 -17.26
C LYS A 396 -0.08 27.42 -17.26
N ALA A 397 0.84 26.52 -16.82
CA ALA A 397 2.28 26.83 -16.79
C ALA A 397 2.80 27.09 -18.21
N LYS A 398 3.67 28.10 -18.38
CA LYS A 398 4.26 28.41 -19.67
C LYS A 398 5.23 27.32 -20.10
N VAL A 399 4.98 26.71 -21.24
CA VAL A 399 5.86 25.71 -21.85
C VAL A 399 6.93 26.41 -22.69
N LYS A 400 8.18 26.10 -22.41
CA LYS A 400 9.36 26.58 -23.18
C LYS A 400 9.72 25.61 -24.29
N LYS A 401 9.59 24.30 -24.03
CA LYS A 401 9.97 23.23 -24.95
C LYS A 401 9.07 22.02 -24.77
N ALA A 402 8.73 21.38 -25.87
CA ALA A 402 8.07 20.09 -25.89
C ALA A 402 8.88 19.12 -26.73
N MET A 403 9.11 17.90 -26.25
CA MET A 403 9.87 16.88 -26.96
C MET A 403 9.40 15.48 -26.60
N GLN A 404 9.59 14.53 -27.50
CA GLN A 404 9.47 13.11 -27.17
C GLN A 404 10.59 12.73 -26.17
N PHE A 405 10.27 11.96 -25.13
CA PHE A 405 11.21 11.68 -24.06
C PHE A 405 12.42 10.85 -24.54
N THR A 406 12.18 9.83 -25.37
CA THR A 406 13.19 8.82 -25.73
C THR A 406 14.28 9.34 -26.66
N ASP A 407 13.92 10.01 -27.74
CA ASP A 407 14.86 10.50 -28.77
C ASP A 407 15.08 12.01 -28.73
N LYS A 408 14.41 12.71 -27.80
CA LYS A 408 14.44 14.16 -27.63
C LYS A 408 14.00 14.95 -28.88
N ALA A 409 13.29 14.29 -29.82
CA ALA A 409 12.73 14.95 -30.99
C ALA A 409 11.75 16.05 -30.56
N SER A 410 11.91 17.24 -31.12
CA SER A 410 11.05 18.38 -30.80
C SER A 410 9.64 18.16 -31.34
N LEU A 411 8.65 18.47 -30.49
CA LEU A 411 7.24 18.43 -30.88
C LEU A 411 6.70 19.82 -31.04
N SER A 412 5.99 20.05 -32.15
CA SER A 412 5.31 21.32 -32.38
C SER A 412 4.08 21.46 -31.51
N PHE A 413 3.89 22.64 -30.96
CA PHE A 413 2.75 22.94 -30.12
C PHE A 413 2.23 24.37 -30.31
N LYS A 414 0.96 24.56 -29.92
CA LYS A 414 0.36 25.87 -29.72
C LYS A 414 -0.11 25.95 -28.27
N GLN A 415 0.18 27.06 -27.60
CA GLN A 415 -0.27 27.29 -26.23
C GLN A 415 -1.11 28.55 -26.17
N ASP A 416 -2.23 28.49 -25.47
CA ASP A 416 -3.05 29.63 -25.07
C ASP A 416 -3.16 29.71 -23.53
N LYS A 417 -4.11 30.51 -23.03
CA LYS A 417 -4.33 30.69 -21.58
C LYS A 417 -4.87 29.45 -20.85
N ASP A 418 -5.50 28.52 -21.57
CA ASP A 418 -6.20 27.36 -21.01
C ASP A 418 -5.41 26.07 -21.14
N GLY A 419 -4.45 25.99 -22.08
CA GLY A 419 -3.67 24.78 -22.28
C GLY A 419 -2.70 24.81 -23.45
N ILE A 420 -2.22 23.61 -23.76
CA ILE A 420 -1.31 23.36 -24.87
C ILE A 420 -1.89 22.30 -25.82
N LEU A 421 -1.86 22.58 -27.11
CA LEU A 421 -2.24 21.65 -28.17
C LEU A 421 -0.97 21.15 -28.86
N LEU A 422 -0.73 19.85 -28.77
CA LEU A 422 0.39 19.15 -29.42
C LEU A 422 -0.07 18.39 -30.64
N LYS A 423 0.76 18.38 -31.67
CA LYS A 423 0.62 17.52 -32.82
C LYS A 423 1.74 16.49 -32.83
N LEU A 424 1.38 15.22 -32.63
CA LEU A 424 2.32 14.11 -32.63
C LEU A 424 2.60 13.63 -34.08
N PRO A 425 3.78 13.05 -34.35
CA PRO A 425 4.12 12.53 -35.65
C PRO A 425 3.15 11.43 -36.14
N LYS A 426 2.73 10.56 -35.22
CA LYS A 426 1.76 9.47 -35.46
C LYS A 426 0.89 9.26 -34.22
N VAL A 427 -0.17 8.46 -34.34
CA VAL A 427 -0.89 7.95 -33.17
C VAL A 427 0.04 7.02 -32.40
N PRO A 428 0.27 7.25 -31.09
CA PRO A 428 1.12 6.37 -30.30
C PRO A 428 0.55 4.95 -30.19
N ASP A 429 1.40 3.95 -30.36
CA ASP A 429 1.14 2.53 -30.15
C ASP A 429 2.07 1.89 -29.09
N ASP A 430 2.92 2.72 -28.48
CA ASP A 430 3.82 2.35 -27.41
C ASP A 430 3.04 1.93 -26.14
N ILE A 431 3.68 1.20 -25.23
CA ILE A 431 3.11 0.91 -23.91
C ILE A 431 2.83 2.22 -23.18
N ASP A 432 3.76 3.17 -23.25
CA ASP A 432 3.66 4.51 -22.68
C ASP A 432 4.46 5.46 -23.59
N TYR A 433 3.80 6.35 -24.28
CA TYR A 433 4.45 7.39 -25.09
C TYR A 433 4.66 8.62 -24.22
N VAL A 434 5.91 8.86 -23.82
CA VAL A 434 6.23 9.94 -22.90
C VAL A 434 6.65 11.21 -23.64
N ILE A 435 5.98 12.32 -23.31
CA ILE A 435 6.32 13.67 -23.76
C ILE A 435 6.93 14.43 -22.58
N GLU A 436 8.11 15.01 -22.81
CA GLU A 436 8.76 15.89 -21.84
C GLU A 436 8.47 17.35 -22.21
N LEU A 437 7.87 18.07 -21.24
CA LEU A 437 7.66 19.52 -21.31
C LEU A 437 8.59 20.21 -20.35
N ILE A 438 9.34 21.21 -20.85
CA ILE A 438 10.07 22.12 -19.95
C ILE A 438 9.18 23.34 -19.71
N ILE A 439 8.83 23.54 -18.45
CA ILE A 439 7.93 24.60 -18.01
C ILE A 439 8.69 25.73 -17.30
N LYS A 440 8.01 26.88 -17.13
CA LYS A 440 8.60 28.06 -16.45
C LYS A 440 8.03 28.19 -15.04
#